data_8b1d6650d50b36082c361eff246a2497
#
_entry.id   8b1d6650d50b36082c361eff246a2497
#
_cell.length_a   1.000
_cell.length_b   1.000
_cell.length_c   1.000
_cell.angle_alpha   90.00
_cell.angle_beta   90.00
_cell.angle_gamma   90.00
#
_symmetry.space_group_name_H-M   'P 1'
#
loop_
_entity.id
_entity.type
_entity.pdbx_description
1 polymer ?
#
loop_
_entity_poly.entity_id
_entity_poly.type
_entity_poly.pdbx_seq_one_letter_code
_entity_poly.pdbx_strand_id
1 'polypeptide(L)'
;MSSFTPAPATADLGVFGLGVMGANLARNLARHGHAVAVHNRTFARTERLIERYGSEGDFVPAADLKDFVASLRTPRVAIIMVQAGAATEAVIDELAALMEPGDIIVDAGNTFYTDTRRREESLRGRGLHFVGMGVSGGEEGALNGPSIMPGGTDESYKRLGPMLESISAHVDGVPCCTHVGPDGAGHFVKMVHNGIEYADMQLIAEAYDLLRHVGGFTVPEITAVFRS
;
A
#
# COMPACT_ATOMS: atom_id res chain seq x y z
N MET A 1 1.48 4.90 -39.86
CA MET A 1 1.87 5.29 -38.49
C MET A 1 0.60 5.76 -37.81
N SER A 2 0.00 4.92 -36.98
CA SER A 2 -1.21 5.28 -36.21
C SER A 2 -0.76 6.26 -35.13
N SER A 3 -1.26 7.49 -35.15
CA SER A 3 -1.04 8.48 -34.12
C SER A 3 -1.80 8.00 -32.84
N PHE A 4 -1.07 7.38 -31.96
CA PHE A 4 -1.60 7.05 -30.62
C PHE A 4 -1.82 8.37 -29.87
N THR A 5 -3.04 8.82 -29.79
CA THR A 5 -3.41 9.91 -28.89
C THR A 5 -3.52 9.25 -27.52
N PRO A 6 -2.69 9.63 -26.52
CA PRO A 6 -2.82 9.07 -25.18
C PRO A 6 -4.23 9.33 -24.65
N ALA A 7 -4.81 8.33 -24.02
CA ALA A 7 -6.09 8.50 -23.32
C ALA A 7 -5.97 9.66 -22.32
N PRO A 8 -7.02 10.45 -22.11
CA PRO A 8 -6.97 11.55 -21.13
C PRO A 8 -6.64 10.98 -19.74
N ALA A 9 -5.80 11.70 -18.97
CA ALA A 9 -5.48 11.36 -17.60
C ALA A 9 -6.75 11.44 -16.74
N THR A 10 -7.29 10.28 -16.36
CA THR A 10 -8.60 10.17 -15.69
C THR A 10 -8.48 9.63 -14.27
N ALA A 11 -7.40 8.90 -13.95
CA ALA A 11 -7.21 8.31 -12.64
C ALA A 11 -6.66 9.31 -11.62
N ASP A 12 -7.20 9.28 -10.41
CA ASP A 12 -6.77 10.13 -9.29
C ASP A 12 -5.43 9.66 -8.71
N LEU A 13 -5.21 8.34 -8.76
CA LEU A 13 -3.99 7.66 -8.34
C LEU A 13 -3.90 6.28 -9.02
N GLY A 14 -2.74 5.63 -8.90
CA GLY A 14 -2.54 4.29 -9.45
C GLY A 14 -2.00 3.29 -8.43
N VAL A 15 -2.33 2.01 -8.62
CA VAL A 15 -1.77 0.89 -7.86
C VAL A 15 -1.04 -0.05 -8.82
N PHE A 16 0.28 -0.16 -8.61
CA PHE A 16 1.17 -1.10 -9.29
C PHE A 16 1.42 -2.32 -8.41
N GLY A 17 1.13 -3.51 -8.94
CA GLY A 17 1.32 -4.76 -8.21
C GLY A 17 0.02 -5.25 -7.58
N LEU A 18 -0.68 -6.14 -8.32
CA LEU A 18 -2.00 -6.65 -7.99
C LEU A 18 -1.90 -8.06 -7.38
N GLY A 19 -1.04 -8.21 -6.37
CA GLY A 19 -1.09 -9.32 -5.42
C GLY A 19 -2.30 -9.14 -4.48
N VAL A 20 -2.42 -9.99 -3.45
CA VAL A 20 -3.55 -9.94 -2.51
C VAL A 20 -3.73 -8.53 -1.92
N MET A 21 -2.66 -7.96 -1.36
CA MET A 21 -2.71 -6.65 -0.72
C MET A 21 -2.98 -5.51 -1.71
N GLY A 22 -2.27 -5.48 -2.85
CA GLY A 22 -2.43 -4.41 -3.84
C GLY A 22 -3.79 -4.44 -4.53
N ALA A 23 -4.32 -5.62 -4.84
CA ALA A 23 -5.65 -5.77 -5.41
C ALA A 23 -6.74 -5.26 -4.43
N ASN A 24 -6.63 -5.61 -3.14
CA ASN A 24 -7.58 -5.17 -2.12
C ASN A 24 -7.46 -3.67 -1.83
N LEU A 25 -6.25 -3.12 -1.81
CA LEU A 25 -6.05 -1.68 -1.66
C LEU A 25 -6.65 -0.89 -2.84
N ALA A 26 -6.46 -1.36 -4.07
CA ALA A 26 -7.05 -0.76 -5.27
C ALA A 26 -8.59 -0.79 -5.22
N ARG A 27 -9.18 -1.92 -4.78
CA ARG A 27 -10.63 -2.06 -4.59
C ARG A 27 -11.16 -1.14 -3.51
N ASN A 28 -10.46 -1.03 -2.39
CA ASN A 28 -10.82 -0.13 -1.30
C ASN A 28 -10.86 1.33 -1.79
N LEU A 29 -9.81 1.78 -2.49
CA LEU A 29 -9.76 3.11 -3.11
C LEU A 29 -10.93 3.34 -4.07
N ALA A 30 -11.20 2.40 -4.97
CA ALA A 30 -12.30 2.52 -5.93
C ALA A 30 -13.67 2.55 -5.26
N ARG A 31 -13.90 1.75 -4.21
CA ARG A 31 -15.13 1.77 -3.41
C ARG A 31 -15.36 3.09 -2.67
N HIS A 32 -14.29 3.82 -2.37
CA HIS A 32 -14.37 5.15 -1.77
C HIS A 32 -14.41 6.29 -2.79
N GLY A 33 -14.71 5.99 -4.06
CA GLY A 33 -15.00 6.95 -5.10
C GLY A 33 -13.78 7.52 -5.81
N HIS A 34 -12.59 6.94 -5.62
CA HIS A 34 -11.41 7.33 -6.38
C HIS A 34 -11.37 6.59 -7.72
N ALA A 35 -11.00 7.29 -8.79
CA ALA A 35 -10.64 6.66 -10.07
C ALA A 35 -9.23 6.07 -9.95
N VAL A 36 -9.09 4.74 -10.06
CA VAL A 36 -7.85 4.02 -9.75
C VAL A 36 -7.24 3.40 -10.99
N ALA A 37 -6.08 3.87 -11.43
CA ALA A 37 -5.30 3.17 -12.43
C ALA A 37 -4.72 1.88 -11.83
N VAL A 38 -4.83 0.77 -12.54
CA VAL A 38 -4.36 -0.53 -12.06
C VAL A 38 -3.46 -1.20 -13.08
N HIS A 39 -2.27 -1.59 -12.62
CA HIS A 39 -1.29 -2.29 -13.46
C HIS A 39 -0.58 -3.39 -12.70
N ASN A 40 -0.27 -4.47 -13.41
CA ASN A 40 0.58 -5.53 -12.91
C ASN A 40 1.48 -6.07 -14.03
N ARG A 41 2.74 -6.35 -13.73
CA ARG A 41 3.71 -6.90 -14.70
C ARG A 41 3.15 -8.07 -15.51
N THR A 42 2.36 -8.95 -14.89
CA THR A 42 1.59 -9.98 -15.59
C THR A 42 0.18 -9.44 -15.83
N PHE A 43 -0.10 -8.95 -17.03
CA PHE A 43 -1.34 -8.24 -17.37
C PHE A 43 -2.60 -9.06 -17.07
N ALA A 44 -2.58 -10.38 -17.20
CA ALA A 44 -3.69 -11.26 -16.83
C ALA A 44 -4.17 -11.09 -15.36
N ARG A 45 -3.35 -10.52 -14.46
CA ARG A 45 -3.83 -10.17 -13.12
C ARG A 45 -4.67 -8.90 -13.12
N THR A 46 -4.33 -7.94 -13.95
CA THR A 46 -5.13 -6.72 -14.16
C THR A 46 -6.49 -7.09 -14.77
N GLU A 47 -6.51 -7.89 -15.82
CA GLU A 47 -7.75 -8.37 -16.45
C GLU A 47 -8.64 -9.10 -15.43
N ARG A 48 -8.07 -10.01 -14.65
CA ARG A 48 -8.81 -10.76 -13.61
C ARG A 48 -9.39 -9.85 -12.53
N LEU A 49 -8.68 -8.79 -12.14
CA LEU A 49 -9.20 -7.82 -11.18
C LEU A 49 -10.43 -7.11 -11.76
N ILE A 50 -10.33 -6.64 -13.00
CA ILE A 50 -11.45 -5.95 -13.68
C ILE A 50 -12.63 -6.89 -13.90
N GLU A 51 -12.38 -8.12 -14.36
CA GLU A 51 -13.44 -9.13 -14.57
C GLU A 51 -14.23 -9.42 -13.29
N ARG A 52 -13.52 -9.54 -12.15
CA ARG A 52 -14.14 -9.92 -10.89
C ARG A 52 -14.73 -8.75 -10.10
N TYR A 53 -14.10 -7.59 -10.18
CA TYR A 53 -14.36 -6.49 -9.27
C TYR A 53 -14.54 -5.13 -9.96
N GLY A 54 -14.59 -5.10 -11.29
CA GLY A 54 -14.73 -3.85 -12.06
C GLY A 54 -16.02 -3.08 -11.76
N SER A 55 -17.07 -3.76 -11.25
CA SER A 55 -18.32 -3.11 -10.81
C SER A 55 -18.26 -2.45 -9.43
N GLU A 56 -17.16 -2.63 -8.69
CA GLU A 56 -17.01 -2.04 -7.33
C GLU A 56 -16.64 -0.56 -7.34
N GLY A 57 -16.18 -0.02 -8.47
CA GLY A 57 -15.80 1.40 -8.59
C GLY A 57 -15.16 1.71 -9.94
N ASP A 58 -14.50 2.86 -10.02
CA ASP A 58 -13.89 3.35 -11.25
C ASP A 58 -12.43 2.88 -11.37
N PHE A 59 -12.20 1.91 -12.24
CA PHE A 59 -10.87 1.36 -12.53
C PHE A 59 -10.42 1.72 -13.94
N VAL A 60 -9.16 2.13 -14.06
CA VAL A 60 -8.49 2.41 -15.33
C VAL A 60 -7.40 1.34 -15.54
N PRO A 61 -7.70 0.23 -16.26
CA PRO A 61 -6.69 -0.82 -16.49
C PRO A 61 -5.64 -0.34 -17.47
N ALA A 62 -4.36 -0.53 -17.12
CA ALA A 62 -3.22 -0.20 -17.97
C ALA A 62 -2.47 -1.47 -18.36
N ALA A 63 -2.22 -1.63 -19.68
CA ALA A 63 -1.53 -2.79 -20.21
C ALA A 63 -0.02 -2.75 -19.94
N ASP A 64 0.55 -1.56 -19.96
CA ASP A 64 1.96 -1.32 -19.66
C ASP A 64 2.16 -0.13 -18.71
N LEU A 65 3.42 0.10 -18.31
CA LEU A 65 3.76 1.14 -17.36
C LEU A 65 3.62 2.56 -17.94
N LYS A 66 3.77 2.74 -19.25
CA LYS A 66 3.58 4.04 -19.90
C LYS A 66 2.12 4.44 -19.89
N ASP A 67 1.24 3.50 -20.24
CA ASP A 67 -0.21 3.69 -20.18
C ASP A 67 -0.67 3.94 -18.73
N PHE A 68 -0.08 3.21 -17.77
CA PHE A 68 -0.34 3.42 -16.34
C PHE A 68 -0.03 4.86 -15.90
N VAL A 69 1.20 5.33 -16.17
CA VAL A 69 1.61 6.70 -15.80
C VAL A 69 0.83 7.76 -16.57
N ALA A 70 0.56 7.54 -17.87
CA ALA A 70 -0.19 8.47 -18.70
C ALA A 70 -1.66 8.62 -18.25
N SER A 71 -2.24 7.60 -17.62
CA SER A 71 -3.62 7.64 -17.11
C SER A 71 -3.77 8.44 -15.82
N LEU A 72 -2.67 8.76 -15.12
CA LEU A 72 -2.70 9.47 -13.83
C LEU A 72 -2.78 10.98 -14.01
N ARG A 73 -3.65 11.63 -13.24
CA ARG A 73 -3.72 13.10 -13.15
C ARG A 73 -2.49 13.66 -12.46
N THR A 74 -1.98 14.79 -12.95
CA THR A 74 -0.85 15.51 -12.34
C THR A 74 -1.32 16.38 -11.15
N PRO A 75 -0.51 16.49 -10.09
CA PRO A 75 0.67 15.68 -9.81
C PRO A 75 0.30 14.21 -9.60
N ARG A 76 1.01 13.31 -10.29
CA ARG A 76 0.70 11.89 -10.34
C ARG A 76 1.01 11.21 -9.00
N VAL A 77 0.21 10.23 -8.65
CA VAL A 77 0.43 9.37 -7.46
C VAL A 77 0.44 7.91 -7.90
N ALA A 78 1.58 7.24 -7.73
CA ALA A 78 1.75 5.81 -8.04
C ALA A 78 2.10 5.04 -6.77
N ILE A 79 1.20 4.16 -6.32
CA ILE A 79 1.40 3.27 -5.18
C ILE A 79 1.97 1.94 -5.68
N ILE A 80 3.12 1.53 -5.15
CA ILE A 80 3.77 0.26 -5.44
C ILE A 80 3.47 -0.73 -4.33
N MET A 81 2.92 -1.89 -4.67
CA MET A 81 2.65 -3.00 -3.76
C MET A 81 3.30 -4.28 -4.32
N VAL A 82 4.61 -4.34 -4.26
CA VAL A 82 5.43 -5.46 -4.73
C VAL A 82 6.36 -5.97 -3.63
N GLN A 83 7.03 -7.09 -3.90
CA GLN A 83 8.00 -7.64 -2.96
C GLN A 83 9.15 -6.65 -2.74
N ALA A 84 9.48 -6.38 -1.47
CA ALA A 84 10.59 -5.52 -1.08
C ALA A 84 11.94 -6.02 -1.64
N GLY A 85 12.86 -5.09 -1.87
CA GLY A 85 14.19 -5.37 -2.41
C GLY A 85 14.31 -5.05 -3.91
N ALA A 86 14.96 -5.91 -4.69
CA ALA A 86 15.29 -5.66 -6.10
C ALA A 86 14.04 -5.42 -6.99
N ALA A 87 12.92 -6.08 -6.68
CA ALA A 87 11.69 -5.88 -7.44
C ALA A 87 11.12 -4.46 -7.26
N THR A 88 11.15 -3.95 -6.03
CA THR A 88 10.74 -2.57 -5.72
C THR A 88 11.68 -1.57 -6.38
N GLU A 89 13.00 -1.79 -6.33
CA GLU A 89 14.00 -0.92 -6.96
C GLU A 89 13.74 -0.78 -8.46
N ALA A 90 13.57 -1.90 -9.18
CA ALA A 90 13.33 -1.91 -10.62
C ALA A 90 12.06 -1.10 -10.99
N VAL A 91 10.98 -1.27 -10.24
CA VAL A 91 9.72 -0.54 -10.49
C VAL A 91 9.87 0.95 -10.20
N ILE A 92 10.60 1.32 -9.15
CA ILE A 92 10.89 2.74 -8.84
C ILE A 92 11.66 3.39 -9.97
N ASP A 93 12.72 2.73 -10.48
CA ASP A 93 13.55 3.25 -11.57
C ASP A 93 12.73 3.45 -12.86
N GLU A 94 11.89 2.48 -13.20
CA GLU A 94 11.02 2.55 -14.38
C GLU A 94 9.96 3.67 -14.23
N LEU A 95 9.30 3.80 -13.08
CA LEU A 95 8.34 4.87 -12.81
C LEU A 95 9.02 6.24 -12.85
N ALA A 96 10.16 6.37 -12.18
CA ALA A 96 10.90 7.62 -12.13
C ALA A 96 11.39 8.08 -13.50
N ALA A 97 11.59 7.18 -14.47
CA ALA A 97 11.92 7.54 -15.85
C ALA A 97 10.73 8.12 -16.64
N LEU A 98 9.51 7.89 -16.17
CA LEU A 98 8.26 8.29 -16.83
C LEU A 98 7.54 9.44 -16.12
N MET A 99 7.87 9.68 -14.86
CA MET A 99 7.22 10.70 -14.01
C MET A 99 8.00 12.02 -14.03
N GLU A 100 7.31 13.09 -13.66
CA GLU A 100 7.80 14.48 -13.74
C GLU A 100 7.97 15.08 -12.34
N PRO A 101 8.75 16.18 -12.19
CA PRO A 101 8.88 16.87 -10.92
C PRO A 101 7.52 17.22 -10.29
N GLY A 102 7.39 16.94 -9.00
CA GLY A 102 6.13 17.09 -8.24
C GLY A 102 5.27 15.82 -8.18
N ASP A 103 5.56 14.80 -8.99
CA ASP A 103 4.86 13.53 -8.91
C ASP A 103 5.33 12.71 -7.68
N ILE A 104 4.49 11.78 -7.23
CA ILE A 104 4.66 11.03 -5.97
C ILE A 104 4.73 9.53 -6.26
N ILE A 105 5.81 8.90 -5.85
CA ILE A 105 5.96 7.43 -5.80
C ILE A 105 5.78 6.98 -4.36
N VAL A 106 4.87 6.04 -4.12
CA VAL A 106 4.57 5.48 -2.80
C VAL A 106 4.98 4.02 -2.75
N ASP A 107 5.94 3.66 -1.92
CA ASP A 107 6.28 2.26 -1.63
C ASP A 107 5.44 1.78 -0.44
N ALA A 108 4.46 0.93 -0.72
CA ALA A 108 3.56 0.33 0.27
C ALA A 108 3.95 -1.11 0.65
N GLY A 109 5.14 -1.56 0.23
CA GLY A 109 5.72 -2.84 0.62
C GLY A 109 6.29 -2.82 2.04
N ASN A 110 6.70 -3.99 2.55
CA ASN A 110 7.44 -4.08 3.82
C ASN A 110 8.93 -3.83 3.59
N THR A 111 9.27 -2.61 3.22
CA THR A 111 10.64 -2.20 2.91
C THR A 111 11.39 -1.80 4.18
N PHE A 112 12.69 -2.14 4.23
CA PHE A 112 13.56 -1.67 5.31
C PHE A 112 13.73 -0.15 5.21
N TYR A 113 13.47 0.56 6.29
CA TYR A 113 13.38 2.03 6.29
C TYR A 113 14.66 2.76 5.81
N THR A 114 15.84 2.13 5.96
CA THR A 114 17.09 2.71 5.44
C THR A 114 17.16 2.72 3.92
N ASP A 115 16.57 1.71 3.26
CA ASP A 115 16.43 1.72 1.80
C ASP A 115 15.46 2.80 1.35
N THR A 116 14.40 3.03 2.11
CA THR A 116 13.43 4.10 1.85
C THR A 116 14.10 5.46 1.90
N ARG A 117 14.94 5.73 2.90
CA ARG A 117 15.71 6.97 3.03
C ARG A 117 16.64 7.19 1.84
N ARG A 118 17.37 6.15 1.44
CA ARG A 118 18.27 6.19 0.28
C ARG A 118 17.51 6.51 -1.01
N ARG A 119 16.37 5.89 -1.22
CA ARG A 119 15.50 6.11 -2.39
C ARG A 119 14.91 7.51 -2.40
N GLU A 120 14.43 7.99 -1.27
CA GLU A 120 13.90 9.34 -1.12
C GLU A 120 14.95 10.40 -1.48
N GLU A 121 16.17 10.28 -0.97
CA GLU A 121 17.26 11.19 -1.29
C GLU A 121 17.60 11.20 -2.80
N SER A 122 17.63 10.02 -3.43
CA SER A 122 17.89 9.89 -4.86
C SER A 122 16.79 10.53 -5.71
N LEU A 123 15.51 10.30 -5.37
CA LEU A 123 14.37 10.79 -6.13
C LEU A 123 14.13 12.28 -5.91
N ARG A 124 14.40 12.80 -4.73
CA ARG A 124 14.35 14.23 -4.43
C ARG A 124 15.30 15.03 -5.33
N GLY A 125 16.48 14.49 -5.66
CA GLY A 125 17.41 15.08 -6.64
C GLY A 125 16.81 15.22 -8.04
N ARG A 126 15.73 14.50 -8.34
CA ARG A 126 14.96 14.53 -9.60
C ARG A 126 13.67 15.36 -9.48
N GLY A 127 13.41 15.95 -8.33
CA GLY A 127 12.17 16.68 -8.03
C GLY A 127 10.95 15.80 -7.77
N LEU A 128 11.15 14.50 -7.61
CA LEU A 128 10.07 13.54 -7.29
C LEU A 128 9.91 13.40 -5.77
N HIS A 129 8.67 13.24 -5.32
CA HIS A 129 8.41 12.84 -3.94
C HIS A 129 8.42 11.33 -3.81
N PHE A 130 9.02 10.84 -2.73
CA PHE A 130 8.99 9.42 -2.37
C PHE A 130 8.42 9.23 -0.97
N VAL A 131 7.45 8.33 -0.85
CA VAL A 131 6.75 8.04 0.40
C VAL A 131 6.90 6.57 0.73
N GLY A 132 7.57 6.25 1.82
CA GLY A 132 7.51 4.93 2.43
C GLY A 132 6.24 4.84 3.27
N MET A 133 5.37 3.88 2.98
CA MET A 133 4.06 3.77 3.59
C MET A 133 3.83 2.39 4.20
N GLY A 134 3.70 2.33 5.52
CA GLY A 134 3.25 1.13 6.21
C GLY A 134 1.75 0.94 6.04
N VAL A 135 1.33 -0.30 5.71
CA VAL A 135 -0.07 -0.69 5.64
C VAL A 135 -0.27 -1.89 6.56
N SER A 136 -1.21 -1.82 7.49
CA SER A 136 -1.52 -2.87 8.46
C SER A 136 -2.99 -3.25 8.44
N GLY A 137 -3.28 -4.53 8.75
CA GLY A 137 -4.63 -5.09 8.76
C GLY A 137 -4.79 -6.35 7.91
N GLY A 138 -3.71 -6.81 7.28
CA GLY A 138 -3.73 -7.99 6.41
C GLY A 138 -4.65 -7.83 5.19
N GLU A 139 -5.10 -8.94 4.63
CA GLU A 139 -5.97 -8.96 3.46
C GLU A 139 -7.31 -8.26 3.70
N GLU A 140 -7.92 -8.55 4.85
CA GLU A 140 -9.20 -7.98 5.26
C GLU A 140 -9.09 -6.47 5.50
N GLY A 141 -8.06 -6.03 6.24
CA GLY A 141 -7.84 -4.62 6.49
C GLY A 141 -7.56 -3.84 5.21
N ALA A 142 -6.74 -4.34 4.31
CA ALA A 142 -6.45 -3.68 3.03
C ALA A 142 -7.73 -3.39 2.22
N LEU A 143 -8.74 -4.25 2.32
CA LEU A 143 -10.01 -4.11 1.62
C LEU A 143 -11.02 -3.21 2.34
N ASN A 144 -11.10 -3.31 3.67
CA ASN A 144 -12.22 -2.77 4.45
C ASN A 144 -11.82 -1.67 5.45
N GLY A 145 -10.54 -1.31 5.51
CA GLY A 145 -10.03 -0.25 6.38
C GLY A 145 -8.70 -0.62 7.02
N PRO A 146 -7.56 -0.34 6.38
CA PRO A 146 -6.25 -0.56 6.96
C PRO A 146 -5.89 0.54 7.96
N SER A 147 -4.95 0.25 8.85
CA SER A 147 -4.16 1.29 9.50
C SER A 147 -3.00 1.67 8.58
N ILE A 148 -2.82 2.97 8.30
CA ILE A 148 -1.86 3.45 7.32
C ILE A 148 -0.87 4.42 7.97
N MET A 149 0.41 4.21 7.70
CA MET A 149 1.54 4.94 8.28
C MET A 149 2.38 5.58 7.16
N PRO A 150 1.90 6.66 6.52
CA PRO A 150 2.67 7.35 5.47
C PRO A 150 3.76 8.21 6.09
N GLY A 151 4.97 8.08 5.54
CA GLY A 151 6.09 9.00 5.76
C GLY A 151 6.21 10.01 4.63
N GLY A 152 7.43 10.52 4.41
CA GLY A 152 7.74 11.46 3.33
C GLY A 152 7.56 12.92 3.72
N THR A 153 7.50 13.82 2.74
CA THR A 153 7.38 15.26 2.97
C THR A 153 5.95 15.69 3.32
N ASP A 154 5.79 16.78 4.06
CA ASP A 154 4.48 17.41 4.31
C ASP A 154 3.75 17.74 3.01
N GLU A 155 4.50 18.10 1.96
CA GLU A 155 3.93 18.42 0.64
C GLU A 155 3.32 17.17 -0.01
N SER A 156 4.02 16.04 0.01
CA SER A 156 3.48 14.77 -0.49
C SER A 156 2.24 14.34 0.30
N TYR A 157 2.23 14.53 1.63
CA TYR A 157 1.09 14.18 2.46
C TYR A 157 -0.14 15.07 2.20
N LYS A 158 0.03 16.37 1.94
CA LYS A 158 -1.09 17.24 1.57
C LYS A 158 -1.89 16.72 0.37
N ARG A 159 -1.22 16.08 -0.58
CA ARG A 159 -1.86 15.47 -1.76
C ARG A 159 -2.38 14.07 -1.47
N LEU A 160 -1.57 13.24 -0.84
CA LEU A 160 -1.83 11.81 -0.63
C LEU A 160 -2.77 11.55 0.56
N GLY A 161 -2.61 12.31 1.65
CA GLY A 161 -3.28 12.11 2.93
C GLY A 161 -4.80 11.97 2.83
N PRO A 162 -5.55 12.91 2.20
CA PRO A 162 -7.00 12.80 2.10
C PRO A 162 -7.48 11.50 1.44
N MET A 163 -6.74 10.99 0.44
CA MET A 163 -7.08 9.72 -0.22
C MET A 163 -6.83 8.53 0.71
N LEU A 164 -5.73 8.54 1.46
CA LEU A 164 -5.40 7.47 2.40
C LEU A 164 -6.32 7.47 3.63
N GLU A 165 -6.65 8.65 4.14
CA GLU A 165 -7.57 8.81 5.27
C GLU A 165 -8.98 8.29 4.93
N SER A 166 -9.45 8.51 3.70
CA SER A 166 -10.78 8.06 3.25
C SER A 166 -10.93 6.53 3.24
N ILE A 167 -9.85 5.79 3.04
CA ILE A 167 -9.84 4.32 2.93
C ILE A 167 -9.38 3.61 4.20
N SER A 168 -8.87 4.35 5.18
CA SER A 168 -8.38 3.77 6.44
C SER A 168 -9.53 3.34 7.35
N ALA A 169 -9.24 2.50 8.34
CA ALA A 169 -10.17 2.27 9.44
C ALA A 169 -10.44 3.57 10.19
N HIS A 170 -11.64 3.69 10.78
CA HIS A 170 -12.01 4.83 11.61
C HIS A 170 -12.40 4.35 13.00
N VAL A 171 -11.87 5.03 14.02
CA VAL A 171 -12.24 4.81 15.42
C VAL A 171 -12.79 6.13 15.96
N ASP A 172 -14.02 6.14 16.42
CA ASP A 172 -14.73 7.34 16.89
C ASP A 172 -14.71 8.51 15.85
N GLY A 173 -14.77 8.15 14.56
CA GLY A 173 -14.73 9.12 13.46
C GLY A 173 -13.32 9.62 13.09
N VAL A 174 -12.28 9.16 13.77
CA VAL A 174 -10.88 9.52 13.51
C VAL A 174 -10.25 8.45 12.60
N PRO A 175 -9.66 8.83 11.44
CA PRO A 175 -9.00 7.88 10.56
C PRO A 175 -7.74 7.28 11.20
N CYS A 176 -7.56 5.98 11.08
CA CYS A 176 -6.33 5.27 11.45
C CYS A 176 -5.22 5.50 10.39
N CYS A 177 -5.06 6.75 9.99
CA CYS A 177 -4.06 7.21 9.05
C CYS A 177 -3.53 8.57 9.49
N THR A 178 -2.22 8.72 9.60
CA THR A 178 -1.59 10.00 9.95
C THR A 178 -0.19 10.07 9.36
N HIS A 179 0.27 11.26 9.01
CA HIS A 179 1.66 11.50 8.64
C HIS A 179 2.58 11.24 9.83
N VAL A 180 3.41 10.20 9.74
CA VAL A 180 4.24 9.75 10.86
C VAL A 180 5.64 10.38 10.88
N GLY A 181 5.96 11.22 9.91
CA GLY A 181 7.22 11.97 9.84
C GLY A 181 7.92 11.88 8.49
N PRO A 182 9.07 12.55 8.35
CA PRO A 182 9.77 12.65 7.07
C PRO A 182 10.43 11.32 6.65
N ASP A 183 10.90 11.29 5.43
CA ASP A 183 11.71 10.25 4.77
C ASP A 183 11.22 8.81 5.04
N GLY A 184 12.02 7.96 5.68
CA GLY A 184 11.72 6.56 5.98
C GLY A 184 10.79 6.32 7.17
N ALA A 185 10.19 7.35 7.79
CA ALA A 185 9.42 7.23 9.03
C ALA A 185 8.25 6.25 8.91
N GLY A 186 7.54 6.20 7.78
CA GLY A 186 6.43 5.28 7.58
C GLY A 186 6.84 3.81 7.68
N HIS A 187 7.90 3.42 7.00
CA HIS A 187 8.43 2.06 7.09
C HIS A 187 9.09 1.77 8.44
N PHE A 188 9.70 2.78 9.09
CA PHE A 188 10.22 2.62 10.44
C PHE A 188 9.11 2.29 11.44
N VAL A 189 8.02 3.05 11.43
CA VAL A 189 6.87 2.80 12.30
C VAL A 189 6.26 1.43 12.01
N LYS A 190 6.11 1.06 10.73
CA LYS A 190 5.61 -0.27 10.35
C LYS A 190 6.54 -1.40 10.82
N MET A 191 7.85 -1.21 10.76
CA MET A 191 8.82 -2.18 11.25
C MET A 191 8.68 -2.39 12.76
N VAL A 192 8.54 -1.30 13.54
CA VAL A 192 8.33 -1.36 14.99
C VAL A 192 7.00 -2.04 15.32
N HIS A 193 5.92 -1.64 14.63
CA HIS A 193 4.61 -2.30 14.73
C HIS A 193 4.71 -3.81 14.52
N ASN A 194 5.32 -4.25 13.41
CA ASN A 194 5.46 -5.67 13.11
C ASN A 194 6.33 -6.40 14.15
N GLY A 195 7.38 -5.77 14.66
CA GLY A 195 8.21 -6.36 15.70
C GLY A 195 7.43 -6.64 16.98
N ILE A 196 6.57 -5.72 17.41
CA ILE A 196 5.69 -5.88 18.57
C ILE A 196 4.62 -6.94 18.30
N GLU A 197 3.93 -6.86 17.16
CA GLU A 197 2.87 -7.80 16.75
C GLU A 197 3.37 -9.26 16.72
N TYR A 198 4.54 -9.50 16.12
CA TYR A 198 5.12 -10.84 16.05
C TYR A 198 5.56 -11.37 17.43
N ALA A 199 6.07 -10.50 18.31
CA ALA A 199 6.39 -10.87 19.68
C ALA A 199 5.13 -11.26 20.48
N ASP A 200 4.06 -10.48 20.33
CA ASP A 200 2.76 -10.75 20.95
C ASP A 200 2.16 -12.08 20.47
N MET A 201 2.15 -12.30 19.15
CA MET A 201 1.71 -13.57 18.56
C MET A 201 2.52 -14.76 19.06
N GLN A 202 3.84 -14.62 19.23
CA GLN A 202 4.71 -15.67 19.75
C GLN A 202 4.37 -15.98 21.22
N LEU A 203 4.18 -14.95 22.05
CA LEU A 203 3.79 -15.14 23.47
C LEU A 203 2.44 -15.87 23.60
N ILE A 204 1.46 -15.52 22.75
CA ILE A 204 0.17 -16.20 22.71
C ILE A 204 0.34 -17.68 22.31
N ALA A 205 1.17 -17.96 21.31
CA ALA A 205 1.44 -19.31 20.86
C ALA A 205 2.13 -20.14 21.95
N GLU A 206 3.12 -19.58 22.64
CA GLU A 206 3.80 -20.24 23.76
C GLU A 206 2.87 -20.49 24.97
N ALA A 207 2.02 -19.51 25.29
CA ALA A 207 1.00 -19.69 26.33
C ALA A 207 0.04 -20.84 26.00
N TYR A 208 -0.42 -20.90 24.74
CA TYR A 208 -1.24 -22.00 24.24
C TYR A 208 -0.51 -23.36 24.38
N ASP A 209 0.75 -23.43 23.96
CA ASP A 209 1.56 -24.64 24.01
C ASP A 209 1.74 -25.15 25.45
N LEU A 210 2.06 -24.27 26.40
CA LEU A 210 2.19 -24.58 27.82
C LEU A 210 0.86 -25.08 28.41
N LEU A 211 -0.25 -24.41 28.15
CA LEU A 211 -1.56 -24.85 28.62
C LEU A 211 -1.91 -26.23 28.05
N ARG A 212 -1.61 -26.45 26.76
CA ARG A 212 -1.96 -27.70 26.06
C ARG A 212 -1.11 -28.88 26.51
N HIS A 213 0.20 -28.72 26.56
CA HIS A 213 1.15 -29.84 26.71
C HIS A 213 1.67 -30.01 28.14
N VAL A 214 1.78 -28.95 28.90
CA VAL A 214 2.20 -29.00 30.32
C VAL A 214 1.01 -29.01 31.25
N GLY A 215 0.02 -28.13 31.04
CA GLY A 215 -1.19 -28.05 31.86
C GLY A 215 -2.22 -29.14 31.55
N GLY A 216 -2.12 -29.81 30.42
CA GLY A 216 -3.05 -30.86 30.00
C GLY A 216 -4.46 -30.37 29.65
N PHE A 217 -4.64 -29.06 29.47
CA PHE A 217 -5.94 -28.46 29.11
C PHE A 217 -6.41 -28.90 27.71
N THR A 218 -7.71 -29.11 27.60
CA THR A 218 -8.40 -29.28 26.32
C THR A 218 -8.53 -27.94 25.59
N VAL A 219 -8.75 -27.99 24.25
CA VAL A 219 -8.96 -26.75 23.47
C VAL A 219 -10.13 -25.89 23.97
N PRO A 220 -11.31 -26.47 24.37
CA PRO A 220 -12.38 -25.69 24.97
C PRO A 220 -11.99 -24.98 26.27
N GLU A 221 -11.21 -25.64 27.14
CA GLU A 221 -10.73 -25.04 28.39
C GLU A 221 -9.73 -23.89 28.10
N ILE A 222 -8.80 -24.07 27.17
CA ILE A 222 -7.88 -23.01 26.75
C ILE A 222 -8.66 -21.82 26.16
N THR A 223 -9.70 -22.11 25.35
CA THR A 223 -10.58 -21.06 24.82
C THR A 223 -11.27 -20.26 25.94
N ALA A 224 -11.71 -20.94 27.00
CA ALA A 224 -12.31 -20.27 28.15
C ALA A 224 -11.29 -19.37 28.88
N VAL A 225 -10.05 -19.83 29.05
CA VAL A 225 -8.96 -19.02 29.65
C VAL A 225 -8.67 -17.77 28.85
N PHE A 226 -8.58 -17.86 27.50
CA PHE A 226 -8.29 -16.69 26.65
C PHE A 226 -9.48 -15.71 26.50
N ARG A 227 -10.70 -16.10 26.90
CA ARG A 227 -11.89 -15.23 26.88
C ARG A 227 -12.16 -14.53 28.22
N SER A 228 -11.50 -14.95 29.29
CA SER A 228 -11.65 -14.36 30.63
C SER A 228 -10.80 -13.09 30.78
#